data_d5a36de9c4d01cb69e60545f1fc77b73
#
_entry.id   d5a36de9c4d01cb69e60545f1fc77b73
#
_cell.length_a   1.000
_cell.length_b   1.000
_cell.length_c   1.000
_cell.angle_alpha   90.00
_cell.angle_beta   90.00
_cell.angle_gamma   90.00
#
_symmetry.space_group_name_H-M   'P 1'
#
loop_
_entity.id
_entity.type
_entity.pdbx_description
1 polymer ?
#
loop_
_entity_poly.entity_id
_entity_poly.type
_entity_poly.pdbx_seq_one_letter_code
_entity_poly.pdbx_strand_id
1 'polypeptide(L)'
;MNANKPVSKLLLLESDTARAEAIAQTAAAHDCVCVPVRREALSAALKTHYDLGGVLLGVDFGGTFEAAAAVAVALQAERPELPVVLRRAANEHSDALPEPLRRLPCASWYESEPETLVAALEAHVFSHDYPDPLVDGITDMTLGRLRGLFPSLEVNWDTPGIVRDRIIFGEVLTLIPIETAWCRGWLLMQTEETPLIELLPPRAGRDEASDFRDVNGVLAELTNLVWGAFRNRYLGNARAADEAGWGRAQVQVPLLINHRRRYLSFGSDNPQLCIKYRLTCPNTGREVVIDQRFVFSLGWSREGFDETAAQAAAAAVEEQASGELELF
;
A
#
# COMPACT_ATOMS: atom_id res chain seq x y z
N MET A 1 18.61 -1.79 8.48
CA MET A 1 17.30 -1.23 8.11
C MET A 1 16.26 -1.94 8.96
N ASN A 2 15.38 -1.24 9.61
CA ASN A 2 14.25 -1.86 10.30
C ASN A 2 13.35 -2.47 9.21
N ALA A 3 13.15 -3.79 9.25
CA ALA A 3 12.47 -4.53 8.17
C ALA A 3 11.01 -4.09 7.93
N ASN A 4 10.42 -3.35 8.86
CA ASN A 4 9.02 -2.92 8.83
C ASN A 4 8.83 -1.43 8.52
N LYS A 5 9.91 -0.66 8.39
CA LYS A 5 9.75 0.76 8.05
C LYS A 5 9.24 0.89 6.60
N PRO A 6 8.12 1.58 6.37
CA PRO A 6 7.57 1.70 5.03
C PRO A 6 8.50 2.49 4.11
N VAL A 7 8.58 2.05 2.86
CA VAL A 7 9.35 2.72 1.81
C VAL A 7 8.42 3.15 0.68
N SER A 8 8.84 4.15 -0.10
CA SER A 8 8.15 4.51 -1.35
C SER A 8 9.03 4.17 -2.55
N LYS A 9 8.49 3.45 -3.53
CA LYS A 9 9.17 3.12 -4.77
C LYS A 9 8.91 4.21 -5.80
N LEU A 10 9.96 4.83 -6.30
CA LEU A 10 9.90 5.92 -7.26
C LEU A 10 10.44 5.51 -8.61
N LEU A 11 9.71 5.81 -9.66
CA LEU A 11 10.25 5.72 -11.01
C LEU A 11 11.20 6.91 -11.23
N LEU A 12 12.46 6.64 -11.59
CA LEU A 12 13.46 7.66 -11.84
C LEU A 12 13.72 7.79 -13.34
N LEU A 13 13.30 8.90 -13.92
CA LEU A 13 13.41 9.24 -15.32
C LEU A 13 14.44 10.36 -15.50
N GLU A 14 15.72 9.95 -15.51
CA GLU A 14 16.88 10.81 -15.63
C GLU A 14 17.82 10.26 -16.68
N SER A 15 18.31 11.12 -17.58
CA SER A 15 19.20 10.73 -18.67
C SER A 15 20.66 10.65 -18.26
N ASP A 16 21.08 11.47 -17.31
CA ASP A 16 22.45 11.50 -16.78
C ASP A 16 22.61 10.49 -15.67
N THR A 17 23.52 9.54 -15.83
CA THR A 17 23.72 8.44 -14.87
C THR A 17 24.28 8.93 -13.54
N ALA A 18 25.19 9.88 -13.53
CA ALA A 18 25.79 10.39 -12.30
C ALA A 18 24.74 11.17 -11.48
N ARG A 19 23.88 11.93 -12.18
CA ARG A 19 22.77 12.63 -11.58
C ARG A 19 21.71 11.67 -11.05
N ALA A 20 21.38 10.63 -11.81
CA ALA A 20 20.46 9.59 -11.36
C ALA A 20 20.95 8.90 -10.09
N GLU A 21 22.25 8.60 -9.98
CA GLU A 21 22.85 8.03 -8.77
C GLU A 21 22.76 8.99 -7.57
N ALA A 22 23.06 10.27 -7.78
CA ALA A 22 22.97 11.29 -6.71
C ALA A 22 21.52 11.46 -6.20
N ILE A 23 20.55 11.50 -7.12
CA ILE A 23 19.11 11.55 -6.78
C ILE A 23 18.71 10.30 -6.00
N ALA A 24 19.11 9.11 -6.46
CA ALA A 24 18.78 7.86 -5.80
C ALA A 24 19.38 7.75 -4.39
N GLN A 25 20.61 8.26 -4.18
CA GLN A 25 21.23 8.33 -2.86
C GLN A 25 20.47 9.27 -1.92
N THR A 26 20.09 10.45 -2.40
CA THR A 26 19.29 11.40 -1.62
C THR A 26 17.92 10.79 -1.26
N ALA A 27 17.24 10.20 -2.23
CA ALA A 27 15.95 9.56 -2.00
C ALA A 27 16.05 8.38 -1.01
N ALA A 28 17.11 7.57 -1.09
CA ALA A 28 17.33 6.45 -0.18
C ALA A 28 17.54 6.87 1.28
N ALA A 29 18.11 8.06 1.52
CA ALA A 29 18.23 8.62 2.86
C ALA A 29 16.86 8.99 3.47
N HIS A 30 15.82 9.11 2.63
CA HIS A 30 14.44 9.45 2.99
C HIS A 30 13.45 8.30 2.72
N ASP A 31 13.89 7.06 2.90
CA ASP A 31 13.05 5.86 2.77
C ASP A 31 12.38 5.68 1.39
N CYS A 32 13.02 6.19 0.34
CA CYS A 32 12.59 6.00 -1.03
C CYS A 32 13.53 5.07 -1.81
N VAL A 33 12.96 4.21 -2.64
CA VAL A 33 13.71 3.31 -3.54
C VAL A 33 13.50 3.77 -4.98
N CYS A 34 14.55 4.26 -5.61
CA CYS A 34 14.50 4.69 -7.00
C CYS A 34 14.68 3.51 -7.97
N VAL A 35 13.82 3.43 -8.98
CA VAL A 35 13.92 2.51 -10.11
C VAL A 35 14.28 3.34 -11.35
N PRO A 36 15.54 3.36 -11.77
CA PRO A 36 15.94 4.08 -12.97
C PRO A 36 15.39 3.38 -14.23
N VAL A 37 14.75 4.14 -15.08
CA VAL A 37 14.13 3.62 -16.31
C VAL A 37 14.54 4.45 -17.50
N ARG A 38 14.91 3.78 -18.59
CA ARG A 38 15.18 4.41 -19.88
C ARG A 38 13.87 4.68 -20.62
N ARG A 39 13.87 5.66 -21.51
CA ARG A 39 12.69 6.07 -22.26
C ARG A 39 12.00 4.92 -23.00
N GLU A 40 12.77 4.04 -23.61
CA GLU A 40 12.27 2.90 -24.41
C GLU A 40 11.55 1.86 -23.53
N ALA A 41 11.92 1.79 -22.26
CA ALA A 41 11.35 0.85 -21.30
C ALA A 41 10.19 1.44 -20.49
N LEU A 42 9.84 2.71 -20.66
CA LEU A 42 8.86 3.42 -19.82
C LEU A 42 7.51 2.72 -19.77
N SER A 43 6.91 2.41 -20.92
CA SER A 43 5.58 1.77 -20.97
C SER A 43 5.60 0.37 -20.33
N ALA A 44 6.67 -0.38 -20.51
CA ALA A 44 6.85 -1.66 -19.83
C ALA A 44 6.99 -1.48 -18.32
N ALA A 45 7.79 -0.49 -17.89
CA ALA A 45 7.99 -0.20 -16.46
C ALA A 45 6.70 0.24 -15.76
N LEU A 46 5.90 1.10 -16.39
CA LEU A 46 4.61 1.54 -15.83
C LEU A 46 3.61 0.38 -15.67
N LYS A 47 3.67 -0.61 -16.54
CA LYS A 47 2.82 -1.82 -16.48
C LYS A 47 3.34 -2.86 -15.49
N THR A 48 4.66 -2.94 -15.30
CA THR A 48 5.29 -3.95 -14.43
C THR A 48 5.35 -3.48 -12.99
N HIS A 49 5.64 -2.20 -12.76
CA HIS A 49 5.73 -1.62 -11.43
C HIS A 49 4.39 -1.00 -11.00
N TYR A 50 3.47 -1.84 -10.57
CA TYR A 50 2.17 -1.38 -10.02
C TYR A 50 2.30 -0.81 -8.59
N ASP A 51 3.43 -1.02 -7.92
CA ASP A 51 3.72 -0.61 -6.55
C ASP A 51 4.51 0.71 -6.45
N LEU A 52 4.29 1.63 -7.40
CA LEU A 52 4.93 2.94 -7.40
C LEU A 52 4.21 3.91 -6.45
N GLY A 53 5.00 4.72 -5.74
CA GLY A 53 4.52 5.86 -4.96
C GLY A 53 4.65 7.20 -5.67
N GLY A 54 5.43 7.28 -6.75
CA GLY A 54 5.62 8.50 -7.51
C GLY A 54 6.66 8.41 -8.62
N VAL A 55 6.88 9.52 -9.30
CA VAL A 55 7.82 9.64 -10.42
C VAL A 55 8.72 10.86 -10.22
N LEU A 56 10.02 10.66 -10.38
CA LEU A 56 11.00 11.74 -10.52
C LEU A 56 11.34 11.89 -12.00
N LEU A 57 11.04 13.05 -12.58
CA LEU A 57 11.20 13.32 -14.00
C LEU A 57 12.21 14.47 -14.21
N GLY A 58 13.27 14.21 -14.95
CA GLY A 58 14.17 15.26 -15.45
C GLY A 58 13.52 16.04 -16.58
N VAL A 59 13.59 17.35 -16.54
CA VAL A 59 13.03 18.25 -17.57
C VAL A 59 13.63 18.01 -18.96
N ASP A 60 14.82 17.46 -19.02
CA ASP A 60 15.59 17.10 -20.23
C ASP A 60 15.63 15.58 -20.46
N PHE A 61 14.77 14.81 -19.83
CA PHE A 61 14.73 13.36 -20.00
C PHE A 61 14.44 12.95 -21.44
N GLY A 62 15.33 12.15 -22.01
CA GLY A 62 15.33 11.81 -23.43
C GLY A 62 16.07 12.83 -24.32
N GLY A 63 16.80 13.79 -23.72
CA GLY A 63 17.70 14.72 -24.38
C GLY A 63 17.10 16.09 -24.71
N THR A 64 15.77 16.25 -24.69
CA THR A 64 15.12 17.53 -24.98
C THR A 64 13.85 17.72 -24.14
N PHE A 65 13.40 18.97 -24.01
CA PHE A 65 12.13 19.30 -23.34
C PHE A 65 10.92 18.67 -24.04
N GLU A 66 10.93 18.56 -25.36
CA GLU A 66 9.86 17.91 -26.12
C GLU A 66 9.81 16.40 -25.85
N ALA A 67 10.98 15.77 -25.68
CA ALA A 67 11.05 14.36 -25.33
C ALA A 67 10.48 14.10 -23.92
N ALA A 68 10.84 14.95 -22.95
CA ALA A 68 10.29 14.88 -21.59
C ALA A 68 8.80 15.22 -21.58
N ALA A 69 8.32 16.17 -22.40
CA ALA A 69 6.91 16.45 -22.55
C ALA A 69 6.09 15.28 -23.08
N ALA A 70 6.64 14.53 -24.05
CA ALA A 70 6.00 13.30 -24.53
C ALA A 70 5.89 12.23 -23.44
N VAL A 71 6.90 12.13 -22.58
CA VAL A 71 6.87 11.26 -21.39
C VAL A 71 5.79 11.72 -20.40
N ALA A 72 5.67 13.02 -20.16
CA ALA A 72 4.65 13.58 -19.30
C ALA A 72 3.22 13.24 -19.80
N VAL A 73 2.99 13.31 -21.11
CA VAL A 73 1.71 12.90 -21.71
C VAL A 73 1.44 11.40 -21.51
N ALA A 74 2.46 10.56 -21.69
CA ALA A 74 2.32 9.12 -21.49
C ALA A 74 2.02 8.78 -20.01
N LEU A 75 2.69 9.41 -19.06
CA LEU A 75 2.43 9.27 -17.63
C LEU A 75 0.99 9.64 -17.29
N GLN A 76 0.52 10.77 -17.77
CA GLN A 76 -0.85 11.24 -17.53
C GLN A 76 -1.90 10.31 -18.12
N ALA A 77 -1.59 9.67 -19.26
CA ALA A 77 -2.50 8.74 -19.92
C ALA A 77 -2.54 7.37 -19.24
N GLU A 78 -1.39 6.84 -18.82
CA GLU A 78 -1.28 5.49 -18.28
C GLU A 78 -1.45 5.43 -16.75
N ARG A 79 -0.93 6.40 -16.02
CA ARG A 79 -0.90 6.42 -14.53
C ARG A 79 -1.16 7.84 -13.99
N PRO A 80 -2.36 8.41 -14.20
CA PRO A 80 -2.69 9.79 -13.80
C PRO A 80 -2.64 10.03 -12.28
N GLU A 81 -2.72 8.96 -11.46
CA GLU A 81 -2.69 9.02 -10.01
C GLU A 81 -1.29 9.21 -9.43
N LEU A 82 -0.22 8.95 -10.21
CA LEU A 82 1.14 9.08 -9.71
C LEU A 82 1.56 10.54 -9.58
N PRO A 83 2.02 10.99 -8.39
CA PRO A 83 2.62 12.30 -8.26
C PRO A 83 3.92 12.35 -9.04
N VAL A 84 4.11 13.42 -9.79
CA VAL A 84 5.31 13.66 -10.59
C VAL A 84 6.06 14.85 -10.00
N VAL A 85 7.30 14.61 -9.59
CA VAL A 85 8.23 15.66 -9.13
C VAL A 85 9.20 15.96 -10.26
N LEU A 86 9.17 17.18 -10.77
CA LEU A 86 9.97 17.60 -11.91
C LEU A 86 11.30 18.21 -11.45
N ARG A 87 12.42 17.61 -11.90
CA ARG A 87 13.74 18.25 -11.75
C ARG A 87 13.89 19.36 -12.79
N ARG A 88 14.36 20.53 -12.35
CA ARG A 88 14.64 21.68 -13.18
C ARG A 88 16.05 22.23 -12.91
N ALA A 89 16.66 22.84 -13.93
CA ALA A 89 17.85 23.66 -13.71
C ALA A 89 17.47 25.03 -13.08
N ALA A 90 18.35 25.59 -12.30
CA ALA A 90 18.11 26.86 -11.56
C ALA A 90 17.67 28.05 -12.44
N ASN A 91 18.06 28.03 -13.73
CA ASN A 91 17.85 29.12 -14.68
C ASN A 91 16.63 28.94 -15.59
N GLU A 92 15.85 27.88 -15.39
CA GLU A 92 14.70 27.60 -16.24
C GLU A 92 13.47 28.40 -15.80
N HIS A 93 13.00 29.26 -16.70
CA HIS A 93 11.71 29.93 -16.50
C HIS A 93 10.57 28.96 -16.79
N SER A 94 9.57 28.94 -15.95
CA SER A 94 8.39 28.06 -16.08
C SER A 94 7.72 28.17 -17.46
N ASP A 95 7.70 29.41 -18.01
CA ASP A 95 7.04 29.71 -19.28
C ASP A 95 7.79 29.15 -20.51
N ALA A 96 9.07 28.81 -20.36
CA ALA A 96 9.87 28.18 -21.43
C ALA A 96 9.58 26.69 -21.59
N LEU A 97 8.90 26.04 -20.63
CA LEU A 97 8.60 24.62 -20.69
C LEU A 97 7.36 24.34 -21.55
N PRO A 98 7.35 23.23 -22.30
CA PRO A 98 6.14 22.72 -22.95
C PRO A 98 4.99 22.53 -21.94
N GLU A 99 3.77 22.77 -22.41
CA GLU A 99 2.57 22.74 -21.53
C GLU A 99 2.43 21.47 -20.70
N PRO A 100 2.68 20.23 -21.22
CA PRO A 100 2.61 19.03 -20.39
C PRO A 100 3.60 19.04 -19.22
N LEU A 101 4.80 19.57 -19.39
CA LEU A 101 5.79 19.69 -18.32
C LEU A 101 5.47 20.81 -17.32
N ARG A 102 4.58 21.74 -17.65
CA ARG A 102 4.11 22.78 -16.71
C ARG A 102 2.95 22.30 -15.86
N ARG A 103 2.06 21.48 -16.41
CA ARG A 103 0.79 21.07 -15.77
C ARG A 103 0.86 19.76 -15.02
N LEU A 104 1.67 18.79 -15.50
CA LEU A 104 1.74 17.47 -14.90
C LEU A 104 2.37 17.45 -13.50
N PRO A 105 3.48 18.17 -13.23
CA PRO A 105 4.16 18.04 -11.96
C PRO A 105 3.31 18.53 -10.79
N CYS A 106 3.26 17.72 -9.73
CA CYS A 106 2.71 18.16 -8.44
C CYS A 106 3.68 19.09 -7.72
N ALA A 107 5.00 18.94 -7.96
CA ALA A 107 6.06 19.77 -7.45
C ALA A 107 7.22 19.87 -8.43
N SER A 108 8.05 20.90 -8.28
CA SER A 108 9.35 21.02 -8.95
C SER A 108 10.44 21.17 -7.90
N TRP A 109 11.61 20.63 -8.19
CA TRP A 109 12.82 20.86 -7.42
C TRP A 109 13.96 21.32 -8.32
N TYR A 110 14.93 22.02 -7.74
CA TYR A 110 16.02 22.61 -8.48
C TYR A 110 17.33 21.92 -8.14
N GLU A 111 18.13 21.63 -9.17
CA GLU A 111 19.43 20.97 -9.01
C GLU A 111 20.39 21.78 -8.13
N SER A 112 20.26 23.11 -8.12
CA SER A 112 21.03 23.99 -7.27
C SER A 112 20.61 23.98 -5.79
N GLU A 113 19.45 23.41 -5.47
CA GLU A 113 18.82 23.45 -4.15
C GLU A 113 18.32 22.04 -3.77
N PRO A 114 19.24 21.10 -3.40
CA PRO A 114 18.90 19.70 -3.14
C PRO A 114 17.84 19.50 -2.04
N GLU A 115 17.75 20.43 -1.09
CA GLU A 115 16.73 20.43 -0.03
C GLU A 115 15.31 20.51 -0.58
N THR A 116 15.12 21.12 -1.75
CA THR A 116 13.80 21.21 -2.41
C THR A 116 13.31 19.85 -2.89
N LEU A 117 14.21 18.90 -3.23
CA LEU A 117 13.85 17.53 -3.53
C LEU A 117 13.25 16.85 -2.29
N VAL A 118 13.92 16.98 -1.15
CA VAL A 118 13.46 16.37 0.12
C VAL A 118 12.07 16.90 0.48
N ALA A 119 11.90 18.22 0.44
CA ALA A 119 10.61 18.83 0.72
C ALA A 119 9.50 18.37 -0.25
N ALA A 120 9.82 18.19 -1.53
CA ALA A 120 8.87 17.66 -2.52
C ALA A 120 8.51 16.20 -2.27
N LEU A 121 9.49 15.36 -1.88
CA LEU A 121 9.25 13.96 -1.54
C LEU A 121 8.37 13.87 -0.30
N GLU A 122 8.66 14.61 0.76
CA GLU A 122 7.86 14.63 1.99
C GLU A 122 6.42 15.10 1.75
N ALA A 123 6.24 16.13 0.93
CA ALA A 123 4.91 16.70 0.69
C ALA A 123 4.02 15.85 -0.23
N HIS A 124 4.60 15.14 -1.22
CA HIS A 124 3.81 14.57 -2.31
C HIS A 124 3.99 13.06 -2.50
N VAL A 125 5.12 12.51 -2.11
CA VAL A 125 5.45 11.10 -2.32
C VAL A 125 5.33 10.32 -1.02
N PHE A 126 6.00 10.78 0.01
CA PHE A 126 6.03 10.12 1.30
C PHE A 126 4.80 10.52 2.09
N SER A 127 3.90 9.59 2.26
CA SER A 127 2.74 9.83 3.09
C SER A 127 3.13 9.67 4.55
N HIS A 128 3.14 10.77 5.30
CA HIS A 128 3.25 10.74 6.75
C HIS A 128 2.04 10.08 7.45
N ASP A 129 1.14 9.50 6.66
CA ASP A 129 -0.13 8.98 7.07
C ASP A 129 -0.04 7.61 7.75
N TYR A 130 1.12 6.94 7.62
CA TYR A 130 1.37 5.61 8.16
C TYR A 130 2.53 5.62 9.14
N PRO A 131 2.30 5.92 10.43
CA PRO A 131 3.34 5.86 11.45
C PRO A 131 3.95 4.46 11.57
N ASP A 132 5.25 4.38 11.79
CA ASP A 132 5.97 3.10 11.92
C ASP A 132 5.29 2.13 12.91
N PRO A 133 4.85 2.56 14.12
CA PRO A 133 4.17 1.66 15.05
C PRO A 133 2.86 1.07 14.52
N LEU A 134 2.11 1.83 13.70
CA LEU A 134 0.90 1.33 13.05
C LEU A 134 1.23 0.27 12.00
N VAL A 135 2.27 0.52 11.19
CA VAL A 135 2.74 -0.42 10.17
C VAL A 135 3.24 -1.72 10.80
N ASP A 136 4.06 -1.61 11.84
CA ASP A 136 4.55 -2.76 12.62
C ASP A 136 3.37 -3.57 13.19
N GLY A 137 2.44 -2.90 13.82
CA GLY A 137 1.28 -3.56 14.39
C GLY A 137 0.38 -4.25 13.38
N ILE A 138 0.16 -3.64 12.22
CA ILE A 138 -0.59 -4.25 11.11
C ILE A 138 0.14 -5.48 10.59
N THR A 139 1.45 -5.37 10.41
CA THR A 139 2.29 -6.48 9.92
C THR A 139 2.26 -7.66 10.89
N ASP A 140 2.52 -7.42 12.16
CA ASP A 140 2.56 -8.47 13.19
C ASP A 140 1.22 -9.21 13.34
N MET A 141 0.10 -8.45 13.40
CA MET A 141 -1.20 -9.08 13.53
C MET A 141 -1.56 -9.93 12.30
N THR A 142 -1.21 -9.46 11.09
CA THR A 142 -1.49 -10.20 9.86
C THR A 142 -0.62 -11.45 9.77
N LEU A 143 0.67 -11.37 10.10
CA LEU A 143 1.56 -12.54 10.17
C LEU A 143 1.04 -13.59 11.15
N GLY A 144 0.58 -13.16 12.32
CA GLY A 144 -0.01 -14.07 13.31
C GLY A 144 -1.23 -14.81 12.75
N ARG A 145 -2.10 -14.14 12.00
CA ARG A 145 -3.29 -14.76 11.38
C ARG A 145 -2.94 -15.68 10.23
N LEU A 146 -2.00 -15.27 9.36
CA LEU A 146 -1.51 -16.10 8.27
C LEU A 146 -0.87 -17.42 8.78
N ARG A 147 0.01 -17.32 9.77
CA ARG A 147 0.63 -18.52 10.38
C ARG A 147 -0.40 -19.44 11.05
N GLY A 148 -1.46 -18.88 11.62
CA GLY A 148 -2.57 -19.64 12.19
C GLY A 148 -3.41 -20.36 11.14
N LEU A 149 -3.72 -19.72 10.02
CA LEU A 149 -4.50 -20.31 8.92
C LEU A 149 -3.68 -21.30 8.08
N PHE A 150 -2.39 -21.06 7.93
CA PHE A 150 -1.50 -21.86 7.08
C PHE A 150 -0.31 -22.44 7.86
N PRO A 151 -0.54 -23.31 8.85
CA PRO A 151 0.51 -23.78 9.76
C PRO A 151 1.60 -24.62 9.07
N SER A 152 1.32 -25.14 7.88
CA SER A 152 2.26 -25.94 7.07
C SER A 152 3.08 -25.11 6.08
N LEU A 153 2.81 -23.81 5.97
CA LEU A 153 3.50 -22.91 5.04
C LEU A 153 4.48 -22.00 5.78
N GLU A 154 5.57 -21.67 5.11
CA GLU A 154 6.45 -20.60 5.54
C GLU A 154 5.85 -19.26 5.12
N VAL A 155 5.76 -18.31 6.06
CA VAL A 155 5.20 -16.97 5.83
C VAL A 155 6.27 -15.94 6.02
N ASN A 156 6.67 -15.33 4.93
CA ASN A 156 7.58 -14.18 4.86
C ASN A 156 6.82 -12.95 4.33
N TRP A 157 7.43 -11.79 4.43
CA TRP A 157 6.85 -10.56 3.90
C TRP A 157 7.93 -9.67 3.29
N ASP A 158 7.51 -8.88 2.31
CA ASP A 158 8.35 -7.82 1.72
C ASP A 158 8.29 -6.57 2.61
N THR A 159 9.27 -5.68 2.49
CA THR A 159 9.23 -4.37 3.14
C THR A 159 7.92 -3.65 2.79
N PRO A 160 7.16 -3.14 3.76
CA PRO A 160 5.95 -2.41 3.51
C PRO A 160 6.18 -1.25 2.55
N GLY A 161 5.24 -1.00 1.64
CA GLY A 161 5.35 0.04 0.63
C GLY A 161 4.20 1.04 0.69
N ILE A 162 4.52 2.32 0.51
CA ILE A 162 3.52 3.35 0.26
C ILE A 162 3.32 3.45 -1.25
N VAL A 163 2.10 3.18 -1.69
CA VAL A 163 1.74 2.99 -3.11
C VAL A 163 0.61 3.93 -3.47
N ARG A 164 0.67 4.49 -4.68
CA ARG A 164 -0.45 5.20 -5.29
C ARG A 164 -0.87 4.44 -6.55
N ASP A 165 -1.94 3.69 -6.41
CA ASP A 165 -2.50 2.93 -7.52
C ASP A 165 -4.01 2.79 -7.34
N ARG A 166 -4.75 3.02 -8.41
CA ARG A 166 -6.20 2.85 -8.44
C ARG A 166 -6.63 1.48 -8.93
N ILE A 167 -5.69 0.68 -9.43
CA ILE A 167 -5.95 -0.61 -10.06
C ILE A 167 -5.74 -1.72 -9.05
N ILE A 168 -6.67 -2.68 -9.06
CA ILE A 168 -6.58 -3.91 -8.30
C ILE A 168 -6.18 -5.01 -9.27
N PHE A 169 -5.07 -5.67 -9.00
CA PHE A 169 -4.48 -6.65 -9.92
C PHE A 169 -4.81 -8.11 -9.57
N GLY A 170 -5.20 -8.42 -8.35
CA GLY A 170 -5.55 -9.78 -7.94
C GLY A 170 -6.80 -10.31 -8.63
N GLU A 171 -6.87 -11.62 -8.91
CA GLU A 171 -8.06 -12.27 -9.47
C GLU A 171 -9.19 -12.36 -8.45
N VAL A 172 -8.83 -12.53 -7.18
CA VAL A 172 -9.75 -12.60 -6.04
C VAL A 172 -9.38 -11.54 -5.03
N LEU A 173 -10.38 -10.82 -4.58
CA LEU A 173 -10.21 -9.73 -3.65
C LEU A 173 -11.30 -9.77 -2.59
N THR A 174 -10.94 -9.47 -1.36
CA THR A 174 -11.86 -9.15 -0.27
C THR A 174 -11.66 -7.73 0.20
N LEU A 175 -12.72 -7.08 0.64
CA LEU A 175 -12.74 -5.69 1.02
C LEU A 175 -13.63 -5.47 2.24
N ILE A 176 -13.09 -4.79 3.26
CA ILE A 176 -13.86 -4.30 4.41
C ILE A 176 -13.70 -2.78 4.48
N PRO A 177 -14.79 -2.00 4.50
CA PRO A 177 -14.71 -0.58 4.77
C PRO A 177 -14.32 -0.34 6.23
N ILE A 178 -13.49 0.67 6.45
CA ILE A 178 -13.09 1.15 7.78
C ILE A 178 -13.69 2.54 7.95
N GLU A 179 -14.51 2.69 8.95
CA GLU A 179 -15.08 3.99 9.30
C GLU A 179 -15.03 4.18 10.81
N THR A 180 -14.20 5.11 11.25
CA THR A 180 -13.93 5.37 12.67
C THR A 180 -13.78 6.87 12.89
N ALA A 181 -13.66 7.27 14.14
CA ALA A 181 -13.44 8.67 14.50
C ALA A 181 -12.13 9.24 13.96
N TRP A 182 -11.09 8.39 13.78
CA TRP A 182 -9.77 8.83 13.41
C TRP A 182 -9.30 8.34 12.03
N CYS A 183 -9.96 7.34 11.44
CA CYS A 183 -9.64 6.93 10.07
C CYS A 183 -10.88 6.47 9.29
N ARG A 184 -10.88 6.74 8.01
CA ARG A 184 -11.82 6.21 7.03
C ARG A 184 -11.05 5.58 5.91
N GLY A 185 -11.52 4.44 5.42
CA GLY A 185 -10.86 3.78 4.30
C GLY A 185 -11.27 2.35 4.12
N TRP A 186 -10.34 1.53 3.74
CA TRP A 186 -10.59 0.15 3.34
C TRP A 186 -9.44 -0.75 3.75
N LEU A 187 -9.77 -1.94 4.22
CA LEU A 187 -8.86 -3.08 4.26
C LEU A 187 -9.16 -3.95 3.05
N LEU A 188 -8.14 -4.22 2.23
CA LEU A 188 -8.22 -5.12 1.10
C LEU A 188 -7.23 -6.26 1.26
N MET A 189 -7.65 -7.45 0.87
CA MET A 189 -6.78 -8.58 0.64
C MET A 189 -7.01 -9.08 -0.78
N GLN A 190 -5.95 -9.28 -1.53
CA GLN A 190 -6.05 -9.76 -2.91
C GLN A 190 -5.01 -10.83 -3.19
N THR A 191 -5.34 -11.74 -4.07
CA THR A 191 -4.46 -12.83 -4.48
C THR A 191 -4.87 -13.39 -5.85
N GLU A 192 -4.05 -14.27 -6.37
CA GLU A 192 -4.37 -15.06 -7.55
C GLU A 192 -5.03 -16.39 -7.14
N GLU A 193 -6.06 -16.81 -7.88
CA GLU A 193 -6.87 -18.00 -7.55
C GLU A 193 -6.07 -19.28 -7.66
N THR A 194 -5.46 -19.53 -8.82
CA THR A 194 -4.79 -20.80 -9.10
C THR A 194 -3.62 -21.09 -8.15
N PRO A 195 -2.67 -20.16 -7.91
CA PRO A 195 -1.59 -20.40 -6.96
C PRO A 195 -2.09 -20.70 -5.55
N LEU A 196 -3.15 -20.04 -5.10
CA LEU A 196 -3.70 -20.29 -3.77
C LEU A 196 -4.39 -21.66 -3.70
N ILE A 197 -5.16 -22.08 -4.72
CA ILE A 197 -5.75 -23.45 -4.80
C ILE A 197 -4.68 -24.50 -4.63
N GLU A 198 -3.53 -24.36 -5.31
CA GLU A 198 -2.46 -25.33 -5.29
C GLU A 198 -1.77 -25.47 -3.92
N LEU A 199 -1.90 -24.49 -3.05
CA LEU A 199 -1.36 -24.51 -1.69
C LEU A 199 -2.36 -24.98 -0.63
N LEU A 200 -3.67 -24.94 -0.94
CA LEU A 200 -4.68 -25.39 -0.01
C LEU A 200 -4.67 -26.91 0.14
N PRO A 201 -4.84 -27.45 1.36
CA PRO A 201 -4.99 -28.87 1.56
C PRO A 201 -6.29 -29.38 0.92
N PRO A 202 -6.35 -30.64 0.50
CA PRO A 202 -7.59 -31.27 0.07
C PRO A 202 -8.67 -31.13 1.16
N ARG A 203 -9.92 -31.00 0.74
CA ARG A 203 -11.05 -30.88 1.67
C ARG A 203 -11.10 -32.06 2.64
N ALA A 204 -11.16 -31.76 3.93
CA ALA A 204 -11.27 -32.80 4.97
C ALA A 204 -12.51 -33.66 4.74
N GLY A 205 -12.30 -34.97 4.59
CA GLY A 205 -13.37 -35.98 4.41
C GLY A 205 -13.87 -36.12 2.96
N ARG A 206 -13.23 -35.52 1.98
CA ARG A 206 -13.50 -35.73 0.55
C ARG A 206 -12.16 -35.85 -0.20
N ASP A 207 -12.07 -36.79 -1.11
CA ASP A 207 -10.94 -36.90 -2.06
C ASP A 207 -11.03 -35.90 -3.20
N GLU A 208 -11.68 -34.76 -2.94
CA GLU A 208 -11.84 -33.69 -3.93
C GLU A 208 -10.76 -32.62 -3.72
N ALA A 209 -10.13 -32.21 -4.81
CA ALA A 209 -9.20 -31.11 -4.82
C ALA A 209 -9.91 -29.80 -4.41
N SER A 210 -9.17 -28.88 -3.80
CA SER A 210 -9.65 -27.53 -3.48
C SER A 210 -10.09 -26.79 -4.75
N ASP A 211 -11.12 -25.97 -4.63
CA ASP A 211 -11.67 -25.18 -5.73
C ASP A 211 -11.75 -23.66 -5.38
N PHE A 212 -12.29 -22.87 -6.29
CA PHE A 212 -12.42 -21.41 -6.11
C PHE A 212 -13.22 -21.02 -4.85
N ARG A 213 -14.13 -21.88 -4.36
CA ARG A 213 -14.91 -21.60 -3.14
C ARG A 213 -14.05 -21.68 -1.90
N ASP A 214 -13.05 -22.57 -1.91
CA ASP A 214 -12.09 -22.68 -0.81
C ASP A 214 -11.20 -21.44 -0.75
N VAL A 215 -10.74 -20.95 -1.92
CA VAL A 215 -10.00 -19.69 -2.02
C VAL A 215 -10.84 -18.52 -1.48
N ASN A 216 -12.08 -18.43 -1.92
CA ASN A 216 -13.01 -17.40 -1.47
C ASN A 216 -13.23 -17.45 0.04
N GLY A 217 -13.44 -18.67 0.59
CA GLY A 217 -13.64 -18.87 2.02
C GLY A 217 -12.43 -18.49 2.84
N VAL A 218 -11.24 -18.94 2.45
CA VAL A 218 -9.98 -18.68 3.15
C VAL A 218 -9.63 -17.20 3.12
N LEU A 219 -9.77 -16.54 1.97
CA LEU A 219 -9.45 -15.11 1.87
C LEU A 219 -10.43 -14.24 2.68
N ALA A 220 -11.72 -14.60 2.66
CA ALA A 220 -12.73 -13.94 3.48
C ALA A 220 -12.48 -14.14 4.98
N GLU A 221 -12.10 -15.35 5.40
CA GLU A 221 -11.75 -15.65 6.79
C GLU A 221 -10.51 -14.89 7.23
N LEU A 222 -9.43 -14.89 6.43
CA LEU A 222 -8.23 -14.10 6.70
C LEU A 222 -8.58 -12.63 6.90
N THR A 223 -9.37 -12.07 6.00
CA THR A 223 -9.77 -10.65 6.06
C THR A 223 -10.55 -10.35 7.34
N ASN A 224 -11.48 -11.21 7.73
CA ASN A 224 -12.21 -11.10 9.00
C ASN A 224 -11.30 -11.17 10.22
N LEU A 225 -10.35 -12.11 10.22
CA LEU A 225 -9.41 -12.29 11.33
C LEU A 225 -8.48 -11.07 11.49
N VAL A 226 -7.98 -10.54 10.37
CA VAL A 226 -7.16 -9.33 10.39
C VAL A 226 -7.98 -8.12 10.81
N TRP A 227 -9.17 -7.96 10.26
CA TRP A 227 -10.09 -6.89 10.67
C TRP A 227 -10.42 -6.94 12.17
N GLY A 228 -10.75 -8.14 12.67
CA GLY A 228 -11.01 -8.33 14.10
C GLY A 228 -9.81 -7.94 14.97
N ALA A 229 -8.60 -8.34 14.58
CA ALA A 229 -7.37 -7.97 15.27
C ALA A 229 -7.10 -6.47 15.22
N PHE A 230 -7.26 -5.83 14.04
CA PHE A 230 -7.11 -4.40 13.87
C PHE A 230 -8.11 -3.61 14.75
N ARG A 231 -9.38 -4.01 14.69
CA ARG A 231 -10.42 -3.40 15.51
C ARG A 231 -10.11 -3.49 16.99
N ASN A 232 -9.74 -4.66 17.47
CA ASN A 232 -9.43 -4.87 18.88
C ASN A 232 -8.21 -4.06 19.34
N ARG A 233 -7.18 -3.93 18.48
CA ARG A 233 -5.95 -3.21 18.84
C ARG A 233 -6.10 -1.69 18.76
N TYR A 234 -6.78 -1.17 17.73
CA TYR A 234 -6.75 0.27 17.42
C TYR A 234 -8.09 0.99 17.56
N LEU A 235 -9.21 0.28 17.60
CA LEU A 235 -10.52 0.93 17.61
C LEU A 235 -11.25 0.85 18.93
N GLY A 236 -10.77 0.04 19.88
CA GLY A 236 -11.39 -0.13 21.19
C GLY A 236 -12.84 -0.65 21.12
N ASN A 237 -13.53 -0.66 22.25
CA ASN A 237 -14.95 -1.00 22.29
C ASN A 237 -15.81 0.14 21.74
N ALA A 238 -16.71 -0.20 20.83
CA ALA A 238 -17.72 0.68 20.25
C ALA A 238 -18.61 1.40 21.29
N ARG A 239 -18.62 0.97 22.55
CA ARG A 239 -19.39 1.63 23.64
C ARG A 239 -18.90 3.05 23.95
N ALA A 240 -17.58 3.29 23.93
CA ALA A 240 -17.05 4.64 24.13
C ALA A 240 -17.34 5.59 22.94
N ALA A 241 -17.49 5.03 21.73
CA ALA A 241 -17.84 5.79 20.53
C ALA A 241 -19.34 6.13 20.46
N ASP A 242 -20.22 5.31 21.05
CA ASP A 242 -21.67 5.58 21.13
C ASP A 242 -21.99 6.81 22.02
N GLU A 243 -21.22 7.03 23.07
CA GLU A 243 -21.37 8.22 23.93
C GLU A 243 -20.91 9.52 23.24
N ALA A 244 -20.02 9.41 22.25
CA ALA A 244 -19.55 10.53 21.45
C ALA A 244 -20.43 10.83 20.20
N GLY A 245 -21.50 10.07 19.98
CA GLY A 245 -22.41 10.27 18.84
C GLY A 245 -21.88 9.78 17.50
N TRP A 246 -20.79 9.01 17.49
CA TRP A 246 -20.22 8.40 16.29
C TRP A 246 -20.74 6.97 16.18
N GLY A 247 -21.42 6.68 15.09
CA GLY A 247 -22.16 5.43 14.88
C GLY A 247 -21.37 4.15 15.18
N ARG A 248 -22.08 3.13 15.62
CA ARG A 248 -21.55 1.79 15.96
C ARG A 248 -20.65 1.27 14.86
N ALA A 249 -19.44 0.82 15.23
CA ALA A 249 -18.63 0.00 14.36
C ALA A 249 -19.43 -1.26 13.99
N GLN A 250 -20.12 -1.22 12.86
CA GLN A 250 -20.92 -2.35 12.40
C GLN A 250 -19.99 -3.55 12.19
N VAL A 251 -20.45 -4.73 12.63
CA VAL A 251 -19.83 -5.99 12.23
C VAL A 251 -19.99 -6.07 10.71
N GLN A 252 -18.91 -5.81 9.98
CA GLN A 252 -18.96 -5.81 8.53
C GLN A 252 -18.44 -7.16 8.03
N VAL A 253 -19.21 -7.75 7.14
CA VAL A 253 -18.80 -8.94 6.39
C VAL A 253 -17.96 -8.47 5.21
N PRO A 254 -16.80 -9.09 4.94
CA PRO A 254 -16.01 -8.73 3.77
C PRO A 254 -16.82 -8.84 2.48
N LEU A 255 -16.76 -7.81 1.64
CA LEU A 255 -17.21 -7.94 0.26
C LEU A 255 -16.15 -8.76 -0.49
N LEU A 256 -16.56 -9.87 -1.07
CA LEU A 256 -15.69 -10.71 -1.88
C LEU A 256 -15.99 -10.49 -3.36
N ILE A 257 -14.94 -10.27 -4.15
CA ILE A 257 -15.04 -10.09 -5.60
C ILE A 257 -14.02 -11.04 -6.25
N ASN A 258 -14.54 -11.92 -7.09
CA ASN A 258 -13.72 -12.71 -8.01
C ASN A 258 -13.96 -12.18 -9.42
N HIS A 259 -12.93 -11.57 -10.00
CA HIS A 259 -13.08 -10.87 -11.28
C HIS A 259 -12.09 -11.34 -12.34
N ARG A 260 -11.75 -12.58 -12.33
CA ARG A 260 -10.77 -13.17 -13.24
C ARG A 260 -10.74 -12.49 -14.61
N ARG A 261 -9.58 -11.89 -14.99
CA ARG A 261 -9.32 -11.16 -16.23
C ARG A 261 -10.05 -9.80 -16.39
N ARG A 262 -10.61 -9.23 -15.34
CA ARG A 262 -11.10 -7.85 -15.35
C ARG A 262 -10.36 -7.07 -14.29
N TYR A 263 -10.22 -5.76 -14.47
CA TYR A 263 -9.64 -4.92 -13.43
C TYR A 263 -10.74 -4.11 -12.73
N LEU A 264 -10.50 -3.80 -11.48
CA LEU A 264 -11.28 -2.89 -10.69
C LEU A 264 -10.43 -1.67 -10.39
N SER A 265 -11.05 -0.50 -10.41
CA SER A 265 -10.39 0.76 -10.08
C SER A 265 -11.07 1.38 -8.86
N PHE A 266 -10.26 1.82 -7.90
CA PHE A 266 -10.73 2.65 -6.80
C PHE A 266 -10.76 4.11 -7.22
N GLY A 267 -11.84 4.80 -6.87
CA GLY A 267 -11.98 6.25 -7.07
C GLY A 267 -11.18 7.10 -6.07
N SER A 268 -10.19 6.54 -5.38
CA SER A 268 -9.42 7.26 -4.35
C SER A 268 -8.00 7.57 -4.83
N ASP A 269 -7.59 8.81 -4.66
CA ASP A 269 -6.21 9.29 -4.85
C ASP A 269 -5.35 9.16 -3.59
N ASN A 270 -5.93 8.64 -2.50
CA ASN A 270 -5.22 8.50 -1.24
C ASN A 270 -4.08 7.50 -1.37
N PRO A 271 -2.95 7.74 -0.70
CA PRO A 271 -1.87 6.78 -0.61
C PRO A 271 -2.35 5.49 0.06
N GLN A 272 -1.79 4.38 -0.38
CA GLN A 272 -2.12 3.06 0.10
C GLN A 272 -0.91 2.44 0.79
N LEU A 273 -1.09 1.94 1.99
CA LEU A 273 -0.13 1.04 2.61
C LEU A 273 -0.30 -0.34 1.97
N CYS A 274 0.75 -0.85 1.35
CA CYS A 274 0.78 -2.16 0.69
C CYS A 274 1.80 -3.07 1.38
N ILE A 275 1.36 -4.24 1.79
CA ILE A 275 2.22 -5.27 2.38
C ILE A 275 1.97 -6.57 1.63
N LYS A 276 3.04 -7.18 1.09
CA LYS A 276 2.97 -8.44 0.36
C LYS A 276 3.48 -9.57 1.23
N TYR A 277 2.66 -10.57 1.44
CA TYR A 277 2.99 -11.78 2.17
C TYR A 277 3.21 -12.93 1.19
N ARG A 278 4.36 -13.59 1.28
CA ARG A 278 4.72 -14.75 0.48
C ARG A 278 4.50 -16.01 1.29
N LEU A 279 3.64 -16.87 0.81
CA LEU A 279 3.37 -18.16 1.38
C LEU A 279 4.04 -19.21 0.51
N THR A 280 4.99 -19.96 1.06
CA THR A 280 5.77 -20.94 0.33
C THR A 280 5.56 -22.32 0.94
N CYS A 281 5.25 -23.30 0.11
CA CYS A 281 5.21 -24.69 0.53
C CYS A 281 6.65 -25.26 0.58
N PRO A 282 7.18 -25.63 1.75
CA PRO A 282 8.57 -26.09 1.87
C PRO A 282 8.84 -27.38 1.11
N ASN A 283 7.81 -28.20 0.90
CA ASN A 283 7.96 -29.50 0.22
C ASN A 283 7.98 -29.38 -1.31
N THR A 284 7.29 -28.41 -1.89
CA THR A 284 7.11 -28.28 -3.35
C THR A 284 7.77 -27.05 -3.93
N GLY A 285 8.15 -26.07 -3.10
CA GLY A 285 8.63 -24.77 -3.51
C GLY A 285 7.55 -23.87 -4.16
N ARG A 286 6.28 -24.30 -4.17
CA ARG A 286 5.19 -23.49 -4.69
C ARG A 286 4.97 -22.28 -3.81
N GLU A 287 4.70 -21.15 -4.44
CA GLU A 287 4.52 -19.88 -3.79
C GLU A 287 3.22 -19.20 -4.21
N VAL A 288 2.58 -18.50 -3.29
CA VAL A 288 1.51 -17.54 -3.57
C VAL A 288 1.76 -16.22 -2.83
N VAL A 289 1.38 -15.14 -3.44
CA VAL A 289 1.44 -13.80 -2.81
C VAL A 289 0.03 -13.38 -2.40
N ILE A 290 -0.10 -12.96 -1.14
CA ILE A 290 -1.27 -12.26 -0.64
C ILE A 290 -0.87 -10.79 -0.49
N ASP A 291 -1.52 -9.92 -1.23
CA ASP A 291 -1.29 -8.48 -1.21
C ASP A 291 -2.35 -7.82 -0.33
N GLN A 292 -1.91 -7.27 0.79
CA GLN A 292 -2.75 -6.52 1.72
C GLN A 292 -2.62 -5.04 1.47
N ARG A 293 -3.74 -4.34 1.39
CA ARG A 293 -3.74 -2.88 1.26
C ARG A 293 -4.64 -2.23 2.27
N PHE A 294 -4.12 -1.18 2.89
CA PHE A 294 -4.90 -0.22 3.64
C PHE A 294 -4.92 1.09 2.85
N VAL A 295 -6.11 1.59 2.63
CA VAL A 295 -6.35 2.87 1.96
C VAL A 295 -7.04 3.77 2.96
N PHE A 296 -6.31 4.68 3.55
CA PHE A 296 -6.86 5.60 4.51
C PHE A 296 -7.13 6.98 3.89
N SER A 297 -8.30 7.49 4.14
CA SER A 297 -8.62 8.91 4.02
C SER A 297 -8.39 9.54 5.38
N LEU A 298 -7.45 10.45 5.44
CA LEU A 298 -6.92 10.96 6.70
C LEU A 298 -7.82 12.04 7.27
N GLY A 299 -8.38 11.75 8.40
CA GLY A 299 -8.94 12.74 9.32
C GLY A 299 -8.07 12.92 10.57
N TRP A 300 -6.82 12.43 10.56
CA TRP A 300 -5.91 12.44 11.69
C TRP A 300 -4.54 12.94 11.28
N SER A 301 -3.85 13.59 12.21
CA SER A 301 -2.43 13.93 12.03
C SER A 301 -1.57 12.82 12.64
N ARG A 302 -0.36 12.62 12.09
CA ARG A 302 0.66 11.71 12.66
C ARG A 302 0.89 11.99 14.15
N GLU A 303 0.79 13.26 14.54
CA GLU A 303 0.96 13.74 15.92
C GLU A 303 -0.20 13.33 16.84
N GLY A 304 -1.38 13.05 16.28
CA GLY A 304 -2.56 12.60 17.02
C GLY A 304 -2.69 11.09 17.19
N PHE A 305 -1.79 10.29 16.57
CA PHE A 305 -1.79 8.85 16.75
C PHE A 305 -1.09 8.46 18.05
N ASP A 306 -1.88 8.00 19.01
CA ASP A 306 -1.38 7.47 20.30
C ASP A 306 -1.67 5.97 20.38
N GLU A 307 -0.68 5.16 20.05
CA GLU A 307 -0.77 3.70 20.14
C GLU A 307 -1.02 3.24 21.59
N THR A 308 -0.46 3.96 22.56
CA THR A 308 -0.63 3.61 23.99
C THR A 308 -2.07 3.78 24.43
N ALA A 309 -2.74 4.84 23.98
CA ALA A 309 -4.16 5.06 24.26
C ALA A 309 -5.05 4.01 23.56
N ALA A 310 -4.73 3.64 22.32
CA ALA A 310 -5.42 2.60 21.58
C ALA A 310 -5.23 1.21 22.21
N GLN A 311 -4.02 0.88 22.65
CA GLN A 311 -3.72 -0.38 23.36
C GLN A 311 -4.36 -0.43 24.75
N ALA A 312 -4.36 0.66 25.51
CA ALA A 312 -5.01 0.73 26.83
C ALA A 312 -6.53 0.54 26.72
N ALA A 313 -7.14 1.13 25.68
CA ALA A 313 -8.55 0.91 25.40
C ALA A 313 -8.85 -0.55 25.03
N ALA A 314 -7.99 -1.21 24.27
CA ALA A 314 -8.11 -2.62 23.93
C ALA A 314 -7.93 -3.55 25.14
N ALA A 315 -6.97 -3.29 26.02
CA ALA A 315 -6.71 -4.06 27.23
C ALA A 315 -7.87 -3.97 28.24
N ALA A 316 -8.43 -2.79 28.44
CA ALA A 316 -9.59 -2.59 29.32
C ALA A 316 -10.83 -3.40 28.87
N VAL A 317 -10.91 -3.72 27.58
CA VAL A 317 -12.00 -4.54 27.01
C VAL A 317 -11.81 -6.03 27.27
N GLU A 318 -10.57 -6.51 27.18
CA GLU A 318 -10.27 -7.93 27.49
C GLU A 318 -10.51 -8.23 28.98
N GLU A 319 -10.18 -7.29 29.86
CA GLU A 319 -10.46 -7.42 31.30
C GLU A 319 -11.95 -7.47 31.61
N GLN A 320 -12.77 -6.65 30.93
CA GLN A 320 -14.22 -6.68 31.12
C GLN A 320 -14.88 -7.94 30.55
N ALA A 321 -14.41 -8.42 29.38
CA ALA A 321 -14.94 -9.64 28.78
C ALA A 321 -14.57 -10.90 29.57
N SER A 322 -13.41 -10.93 30.24
CA SER A 322 -13.03 -12.03 31.14
C SER A 322 -13.77 -12.02 32.44
N GLY A 323 -14.14 -10.85 32.95
CA GLY A 323 -14.93 -10.71 34.18
C GLY A 323 -16.42 -11.07 34.03
N GLU A 324 -17.00 -10.98 32.84
CA GLU A 324 -18.39 -11.40 32.56
C GLU A 324 -18.55 -12.93 32.37
N LEU A 325 -17.47 -13.65 32.06
CA LEU A 325 -17.49 -15.12 31.91
C LEU A 325 -17.42 -15.89 33.23
N GLU A 326 -17.10 -15.25 34.34
CA GLU A 326 -17.10 -15.90 35.68
C GLU A 326 -18.47 -15.85 36.41
N LEU A 327 -19.50 -15.29 35.78
CA LEU A 327 -20.83 -15.10 36.41
C LEU A 327 -21.95 -15.97 35.80
N PHE A 328 -21.63 -17.01 35.03
CA PHE A 328 -22.65 -17.98 34.59
C PHE A 328 -22.20 -19.42 34.77
#